data_4147bd851df17b41da671bce507f6af2
#
_entry.id   4147bd851df17b41da671bce507f6af2
#
_cell.length_a   1.000
_cell.length_b   1.000
_cell.length_c   1.000
_cell.angle_alpha   90.00
_cell.angle_beta   90.00
_cell.angle_gamma   90.00
#
_symmetry.space_group_name_H-M   'P 1'
#
loop_
_entity.id
_entity.type
_entity.pdbx_description
1 polymer ?
#
loop_
_entity_poly.entity_id
_entity_poly.type
_entity_poly.pdbx_seq_one_letter_code
_entity_poly.pdbx_strand_id
1 'polypeptide(L)'
;MNISYDPGKNEKNIAERSISFERAAEFEWSSALIVEDSRKDYGEPRFQALGFIGKRLHVLVFTPRAGQVHVISLPQANKREVKRYEAQTQP
;
A
#
# COMPACT_ATOMS: atom_id res chain seq x y z
N MET A 1 1.78 -12.55 -7.54
CA MET A 1 1.43 -12.29 -6.13
C MET A 1 -0.07 -12.34 -5.95
N ASN A 2 -0.52 -13.04 -4.92
CA ASN A 2 -1.95 -13.13 -4.62
C ASN A 2 -2.38 -12.02 -3.68
N ILE A 3 -3.43 -11.32 -4.08
CA ILE A 3 -4.00 -10.26 -3.25
C ILE A 3 -5.42 -10.64 -2.86
N SER A 4 -5.86 -10.12 -1.72
CA SER A 4 -7.26 -10.21 -1.29
C SER A 4 -7.67 -8.86 -0.71
N TYR A 5 -8.97 -8.64 -0.58
CA TYR A 5 -9.46 -7.39 -0.01
C TYR A 5 -10.96 -7.49 0.28
N ASP A 6 -11.42 -6.58 1.12
CA ASP A 6 -12.85 -6.42 1.40
C ASP A 6 -13.47 -5.59 0.25
N PRO A 7 -14.48 -6.12 -0.46
CA PRO A 7 -15.09 -5.38 -1.58
C PRO A 7 -15.63 -4.01 -1.21
N GLY A 8 -16.21 -3.85 0.00
CA GLY A 8 -16.72 -2.57 0.45
C GLY A 8 -15.63 -1.54 0.63
N LYS A 9 -14.47 -1.96 1.17
CA LYS A 9 -13.32 -1.07 1.30
C LYS A 9 -12.72 -0.71 -0.06
N ASN A 10 -12.74 -1.64 -1.00
CA ASN A 10 -12.31 -1.37 -2.36
C ASN A 10 -13.19 -0.31 -3.02
N GLU A 11 -14.52 -0.45 -2.90
CA GLU A 11 -15.45 0.53 -3.45
C GLU A 11 -15.23 1.92 -2.87
N LYS A 12 -14.98 1.98 -1.55
CA LYS A 12 -14.69 3.24 -0.88
C LYS A 12 -13.40 3.87 -1.41
N ASN A 13 -12.36 3.05 -1.60
CA ASN A 13 -11.07 3.54 -2.11
C ASN A 13 -11.24 4.08 -3.54
N ILE A 14 -12.01 3.39 -4.38
CA ILE A 14 -12.31 3.85 -5.73
C ILE A 14 -13.05 5.19 -5.68
N ALA A 15 -14.07 5.30 -4.83
CA ALA A 15 -14.87 6.52 -4.73
C ALA A 15 -14.05 7.72 -4.23
N GLU A 16 -13.17 7.49 -3.25
CA GLU A 16 -12.42 8.58 -2.61
C GLU A 16 -11.10 8.88 -3.31
N ARG A 17 -10.49 7.89 -3.96
CA ARG A 17 -9.12 8.01 -4.48
C ARG A 17 -8.98 7.62 -5.95
N SER A 18 -10.05 7.16 -6.57
CA SER A 18 -10.08 6.75 -7.98
C SER A 18 -9.12 5.59 -8.29
N ILE A 19 -8.86 4.73 -7.32
CA ILE A 19 -7.94 3.61 -7.46
C ILE A 19 -8.61 2.34 -6.95
N SER A 20 -8.62 1.28 -7.80
CA SER A 20 -9.06 -0.05 -7.39
C SER A 20 -7.93 -0.79 -6.67
N PHE A 21 -8.27 -1.55 -5.64
CA PHE A 21 -7.30 -2.41 -4.95
C PHE A 21 -6.68 -3.46 -5.88
N GLU A 22 -7.35 -3.79 -6.99
CA GLU A 22 -6.79 -4.70 -7.99
C GLU A 22 -5.47 -4.17 -8.57
N ARG A 23 -5.27 -2.85 -8.55
CA ARG A 23 -4.02 -2.25 -9.00
C ARG A 23 -2.83 -2.64 -8.13
N ALA A 24 -3.05 -3.19 -6.94
CA ALA A 24 -1.97 -3.70 -6.10
C ALA A 24 -1.17 -4.81 -6.79
N ALA A 25 -1.78 -5.53 -7.74
CA ALA A 25 -1.07 -6.54 -8.53
C ALA A 25 0.06 -5.93 -9.37
N GLU A 26 0.00 -4.64 -9.66
CA GLU A 26 1.02 -3.92 -10.45
C GLU A 26 2.06 -3.24 -9.55
N PHE A 27 1.96 -3.39 -8.23
CA PHE A 27 2.85 -2.73 -7.29
C PHE A 27 4.28 -3.26 -7.44
N GLU A 28 5.25 -2.35 -7.54
CA GLU A 28 6.66 -2.72 -7.72
C GLU A 28 7.30 -2.95 -6.36
N TRP A 29 7.34 -4.20 -5.93
CA TRP A 29 7.86 -4.57 -4.60
C TRP A 29 9.37 -4.43 -4.48
N SER A 30 10.11 -4.64 -5.58
CA SER A 30 11.57 -4.67 -5.54
C SER A 30 12.19 -3.35 -5.09
N SER A 31 11.52 -2.23 -5.33
CA SER A 31 12.00 -0.90 -4.96
C SER A 31 11.18 -0.27 -3.84
N ALA A 32 10.27 -1.03 -3.23
CA ALA A 32 9.38 -0.50 -2.20
C ALA A 32 10.09 -0.32 -0.86
N LEU A 33 9.68 0.72 -0.13
CA LEU A 33 10.08 0.93 1.25
C LEU A 33 8.94 0.43 2.13
N ILE A 34 9.20 -0.62 2.93
CA ILE A 34 8.18 -1.26 3.74
C ILE A 34 8.45 -1.00 5.21
N VAL A 35 7.45 -0.49 5.92
CA VAL A 35 7.55 -0.25 7.36
C VAL A 35 6.33 -0.86 8.06
N GLU A 36 6.52 -1.32 9.28
CA GLU A 36 5.42 -1.82 10.07
C GLU A 36 4.57 -0.66 10.58
N ASP A 37 3.25 -0.80 10.47
CA ASP A 37 2.30 0.19 10.97
C ASP A 37 1.94 -0.18 12.41
N SER A 38 2.59 0.47 13.37
CA SER A 38 2.40 0.22 14.79
C SER A 38 1.64 1.34 15.50
N ARG A 39 0.91 2.18 14.74
CA ARG A 39 0.16 3.32 15.32
C ARG A 39 -0.89 2.89 16.32
N LYS A 40 -1.41 1.67 16.18
CA LYS A 40 -2.34 1.09 17.16
C LYS A 40 -2.28 -0.44 17.07
N ASP A 41 -2.93 -1.10 18.04
CA ASP A 41 -3.04 -2.55 18.03
C ASP A 41 -4.23 -2.93 17.14
N TYR A 42 -3.94 -3.53 15.99
CA TYR A 42 -4.94 -3.94 15.02
C TYR A 42 -5.38 -5.40 15.20
N GLY A 43 -4.76 -6.11 16.17
CA GLY A 43 -5.00 -7.54 16.34
C GLY A 43 -4.31 -8.41 15.30
N GLU A 44 -3.58 -7.82 14.37
CA GLU A 44 -2.81 -8.51 13.34
C GLU A 44 -1.69 -7.59 12.86
N PRO A 45 -0.59 -8.13 12.33
CA PRO A 45 0.47 -7.28 11.77
C PRO A 45 -0.06 -6.45 10.61
N ARG A 46 0.30 -5.17 10.58
CA ARG A 46 -0.09 -4.26 9.51
C ARG A 46 1.12 -3.51 9.01
N PHE A 47 1.23 -3.36 7.69
CA PHE A 47 2.39 -2.75 7.05
C PHE A 47 1.97 -1.65 6.09
N GLN A 48 2.87 -0.69 5.90
CA GLN A 48 2.76 0.32 4.86
C GLN A 48 3.93 0.12 3.90
N ALA A 49 3.63 -0.03 2.62
CA ALA A 49 4.65 -0.14 1.58
C ALA A 49 4.55 1.09 0.67
N LEU A 50 5.63 1.86 0.59
CA LEU A 50 5.73 2.98 -0.35
C LEU A 50 6.41 2.46 -1.59
N GLY A 51 5.71 2.48 -2.72
CA GLY A 51 6.24 1.93 -3.96
C GLY A 51 5.46 2.41 -5.17
N PHE A 52 5.95 2.05 -6.34
CA PHE A 52 5.37 2.52 -7.59
C PHE A 52 4.30 1.59 -8.13
N ILE A 53 3.24 2.19 -8.65
CA ILE A 53 2.33 1.58 -9.59
C ILE A 53 2.47 2.44 -10.84
N GLY A 54 3.06 1.87 -11.88
CA GLY A 54 3.44 2.66 -13.04
C GLY A 54 4.47 3.72 -12.65
N LYS A 55 4.18 4.98 -12.93
CA LYS A 55 5.10 6.10 -12.66
C LYS A 55 4.75 6.87 -11.40
N ARG A 56 3.75 6.42 -10.64
CA ARG A 56 3.25 7.16 -9.48
C ARG A 56 3.51 6.38 -8.20
N LEU A 57 4.06 7.07 -7.21
CA LEU A 57 4.28 6.47 -5.90
C LEU A 57 2.95 6.34 -5.15
N HIS A 58 2.72 5.18 -4.57
CA HIS A 58 1.52 4.86 -3.80
C HIS A 58 1.90 4.37 -2.42
N VAL A 59 0.94 4.39 -1.50
CA VAL A 59 1.10 3.77 -0.19
C VAL A 59 0.14 2.58 -0.13
N LEU A 60 0.70 1.39 -0.13
CA LEU A 60 -0.09 0.16 -0.03
C LEU A 60 -0.10 -0.26 1.44
N VAL A 61 -1.27 -0.13 2.09
CA VAL A 61 -1.45 -0.58 3.46
C VAL A 61 -2.04 -1.98 3.40
N PHE A 62 -1.38 -2.93 4.05
CA PHE A 62 -1.77 -4.33 3.93
C PHE A 62 -1.44 -5.12 5.19
N THR A 63 -2.03 -6.30 5.29
CA THR A 63 -1.67 -7.30 6.27
C THR A 63 -1.46 -8.64 5.56
N PRO A 64 -0.44 -9.42 5.93
CA PRO A 64 -0.32 -10.79 5.42
C PRO A 64 -1.48 -11.63 5.97
N ARG A 65 -2.14 -12.37 5.11
CA ARG A 65 -3.28 -13.19 5.52
C ARG A 65 -3.34 -14.43 4.64
N ALA A 66 -3.16 -15.60 5.23
CA ALA A 66 -3.21 -16.89 4.53
C ALA A 66 -2.26 -16.92 3.31
N GLY A 67 -1.05 -16.37 3.45
CA GLY A 67 -0.07 -16.33 2.36
C GLY A 67 -0.36 -15.30 1.29
N GLN A 68 -1.35 -14.46 1.48
CA GLN A 68 -1.75 -13.42 0.53
C GLN A 68 -1.47 -12.03 1.11
N VAL A 69 -1.40 -11.04 0.24
CA VAL A 69 -1.38 -9.63 0.63
C VAL A 69 -2.83 -9.17 0.72
N HIS A 70 -3.33 -8.97 1.92
CA HIS A 70 -4.69 -8.46 2.13
C HIS A 70 -4.64 -6.94 2.15
N VAL A 71 -5.17 -6.32 1.09
CA VAL A 71 -5.09 -4.87 0.88
C VAL A 71 -6.12 -4.17 1.77
N ILE A 72 -5.66 -3.17 2.51
CA ILE A 72 -6.51 -2.41 3.43
C ILE A 72 -6.78 -1.01 2.87
N SER A 73 -5.77 -0.38 2.25
CA SER A 73 -5.87 0.96 1.71
C SER A 73 -4.83 1.14 0.63
N LEU A 74 -5.14 1.95 -0.39
CA LEU A 74 -4.23 2.18 -1.51
C LEU A 74 -4.39 3.61 -2.05
N PRO A 75 -3.90 4.62 -1.32
CA PRO A 75 -3.85 5.98 -1.82
C PRO A 75 -2.58 6.24 -2.63
N GLN A 76 -2.61 7.30 -3.43
CA GLN A 76 -1.38 7.85 -3.96
C GLN A 76 -0.59 8.48 -2.81
N ALA A 77 0.74 8.45 -2.89
CA ALA A 77 1.58 9.06 -1.88
C ALA A 77 1.44 10.59 -1.95
N ASN A 78 1.41 11.23 -0.77
CA ASN A 78 1.42 12.68 -0.68
C ASN A 78 2.87 13.20 -0.77
N LYS A 79 3.04 14.52 -0.79
CA LYS A 79 4.36 15.14 -0.94
C LYS A 79 5.33 14.75 0.17
N ARG A 80 4.84 14.64 1.41
CA ARG A 80 5.67 14.24 2.54
C ARG A 80 6.16 12.81 2.39
N GLU A 81 5.28 11.92 1.93
CA GLU A 81 5.62 10.51 1.72
C GLU A 81 6.61 10.35 0.57
N VAL A 82 6.43 11.10 -0.50
CA VAL A 82 7.39 11.11 -1.62
C VAL A 82 8.77 11.53 -1.13
N LYS A 83 8.85 12.61 -0.34
CA LYS A 83 10.13 13.07 0.20
C LYS A 83 10.79 12.03 1.09
N ARG A 84 10.00 11.38 1.95
CA ARG A 84 10.52 10.33 2.82
C ARG A 84 11.06 9.15 2.01
N TYR A 85 10.32 8.76 0.99
CA TYR A 85 10.74 7.67 0.10
C TYR A 85 12.05 8.01 -0.59
N GLU A 86 12.14 9.21 -1.17
CA GLU A 86 13.35 9.65 -1.87
C GLU A 86 14.56 9.72 -0.93
N ALA A 87 14.35 10.25 0.29
CA ALA A 87 15.44 10.39 1.24
C ALA A 87 16.01 9.04 1.69
N GLN A 88 15.19 8.00 1.72
CA GLN A 88 15.61 6.69 2.21
C GLN A 88 16.04 5.72 1.09
N THR A 89 15.70 6.02 -0.16
CA THR A 89 15.99 5.11 -1.28
C THR A 89 17.05 5.65 -2.24
N GLN A 90 17.38 6.94 -2.18
CA GLN A 90 18.43 7.51 -3.01
C GLN A 90 19.77 7.49 -2.28
N PRO A 91 20.86 7.20 -3.00
CA PRO A 91 22.21 7.22 -2.42
C PRO A 91 22.65 8.62 -1.99
#